data_da29b70b95be18e75977017b30c7980d
#
_entry.id   da29b70b95be18e75977017b30c7980d
#
_cell.length_a   1.000
_cell.length_b   1.000
_cell.length_c   1.000
_cell.angle_alpha   90.00
_cell.angle_beta   90.00
_cell.angle_gamma   90.00
#
_symmetry.space_group_name_H-M   'P 1'
#
loop_
_entity.id
_entity.type
_entity.pdbx_description
1 polymer ?
#
loop_
_entity_poly.entity_id
_entity_poly.type
_entity_poly.pdbx_seq_one_letter_code
_entity_poly.pdbx_strand_id
1 'polypeptide(L)'
;MSIGQFVVQVTPIQIARAYAAIANGGFLVTPYLVKKDQENFSDKKPIPIDIDPQNIQLIKNGLRKVVESGTGVSINYGVSNLPPVSGKTGTAEDGEGGLDHAWFVCFTPSEKSELLVVAFAQNTPGGGSVHALPMAREILKVWNEKK
;
A
#
# COMPACT_ATOMS: atom_id res chain seq x y z
N MET A 1 11.57 16.55 -6.83
CA MET A 1 11.29 15.45 -5.90
C MET A 1 9.82 15.21 -5.60
N SER A 2 8.92 16.01 -6.10
CA SER A 2 7.47 15.91 -5.81
C SER A 2 6.79 14.65 -6.33
N ILE A 3 7.41 13.92 -7.25
CA ILE A 3 6.89 12.67 -7.84
C ILE A 3 7.58 11.40 -7.30
N GLY A 4 8.54 11.54 -6.37
CA GLY A 4 9.18 10.40 -5.69
C GLY A 4 10.21 9.63 -6.50
N GLN A 5 10.69 10.14 -7.62
CA GLN A 5 11.71 9.50 -8.44
C GLN A 5 13.15 10.01 -8.13
N PHE A 6 14.15 9.32 -8.67
CA PHE A 6 15.56 9.66 -8.80
C PHE A 6 16.44 9.33 -7.57
N VAL A 7 16.33 10.02 -6.43
CA VAL A 7 17.27 9.85 -5.30
C VAL A 7 16.68 9.04 -4.13
N VAL A 8 15.39 8.77 -4.16
CA VAL A 8 14.73 8.03 -3.08
C VAL A 8 14.66 6.55 -3.46
N GLN A 9 15.54 5.76 -2.85
CA GLN A 9 15.53 4.31 -2.98
C GLN A 9 14.96 3.68 -1.71
N VAL A 10 13.95 2.84 -1.86
CA VAL A 10 13.26 2.19 -0.75
C VAL A 10 12.97 0.73 -1.05
N THR A 11 12.95 -0.08 -0.02
CA THR A 11 12.52 -1.47 -0.13
C THR A 11 11.00 -1.59 -0.02
N PRO A 12 10.37 -2.66 -0.56
CA PRO A 12 8.93 -2.88 -0.40
C PRO A 12 8.47 -2.89 1.07
N ILE A 13 9.28 -3.41 1.99
CA ILE A 13 8.94 -3.42 3.42
C ILE A 13 8.95 -2.02 4.05
N GLN A 14 9.81 -1.12 3.58
CA GLN A 14 9.80 0.28 4.03
C GLN A 14 8.53 1.00 3.56
N ILE A 15 8.10 0.75 2.30
CA ILE A 15 6.82 1.25 1.79
C ILE A 15 5.66 0.67 2.61
N ALA A 16 5.66 -0.64 2.87
CA ALA A 16 4.63 -1.27 3.69
C ALA A 16 4.53 -0.62 5.08
N ARG A 17 5.66 -0.35 5.74
CA ARG A 17 5.68 0.31 7.06
C ARG A 17 5.15 1.74 7.02
N ALA A 18 5.50 2.51 5.99
CA ALA A 18 5.04 3.89 5.83
C ALA A 18 3.51 3.93 5.61
N TYR A 19 2.99 3.10 4.71
CA TYR A 19 1.55 3.01 4.48
C TYR A 19 0.77 2.41 5.65
N ALA A 20 1.36 1.46 6.39
CA ALA A 20 0.77 0.96 7.62
C ALA A 20 0.61 2.06 8.67
N ALA A 21 1.57 2.98 8.79
CA ALA A 21 1.45 4.12 9.68
C ALA A 21 0.31 5.08 9.28
N ILE A 22 0.10 5.30 7.98
CA ILE A 22 -1.04 6.07 7.49
C ILE A 22 -2.35 5.33 7.77
N ALA A 23 -2.41 4.03 7.46
CA ALA A 23 -3.61 3.21 7.59
C ALA A 23 -4.10 3.08 9.03
N ASN A 24 -3.19 3.00 10.00
CA ASN A 24 -3.49 2.82 11.43
C ASN A 24 -3.61 4.13 12.23
N GLY A 25 -3.57 5.28 11.57
CA GLY A 25 -3.76 6.58 12.22
C GLY A 25 -2.51 7.20 12.83
N GLY A 26 -1.31 6.85 12.33
CA GLY A 26 -0.07 7.54 12.68
C GLY A 26 0.86 6.75 13.61
N PHE A 27 0.84 5.42 13.56
CA PHE A 27 1.73 4.59 14.37
C PHE A 27 2.64 3.74 13.50
N LEU A 28 3.94 3.91 13.64
CA LEU A 28 4.93 3.08 12.96
C LEU A 28 5.04 1.73 13.66
N VAL A 29 4.78 0.67 12.91
CA VAL A 29 4.83 -0.72 13.40
C VAL A 29 6.13 -1.42 12.99
N THR A 30 6.55 -2.43 13.76
CA THR A 30 7.65 -3.31 13.42
C THR A 30 7.08 -4.61 12.83
N PRO A 31 7.32 -4.91 11.54
CA PRO A 31 6.87 -6.16 10.94
C PRO A 31 7.70 -7.35 11.47
N TYR A 32 7.07 -8.52 11.55
CA TYR A 32 7.71 -9.79 11.88
C TYR A 32 7.13 -10.91 11.00
N LEU A 33 7.93 -11.95 10.76
CA LEU A 33 7.55 -13.09 9.91
C LEU A 33 7.12 -14.31 10.70
N VAL A 34 7.67 -14.50 11.89
CA VAL A 34 7.47 -15.71 12.69
C VAL A 34 6.54 -15.40 13.86
N LYS A 35 5.47 -16.20 14.02
CA LYS A 35 4.48 -15.99 15.09
C LYS A 35 5.08 -16.03 16.51
N LYS A 36 6.13 -16.83 16.74
CA LYS A 36 6.88 -16.87 18.02
C LYS A 36 7.57 -15.54 18.34
N ASP A 37 7.90 -14.76 17.33
CA ASP A 37 8.53 -13.46 17.53
C ASP A 37 7.54 -12.44 18.09
N GLN A 38 6.24 -12.70 18.02
CA GLN A 38 5.24 -11.84 18.61
C GLN A 38 5.44 -11.69 20.13
N GLU A 39 5.85 -12.75 20.81
CA GLU A 39 6.17 -12.70 22.26
C GLU A 39 7.44 -11.89 22.53
N ASN A 40 8.46 -12.01 21.66
CA ASN A 40 9.71 -11.26 21.73
C ASN A 40 9.59 -9.81 21.24
N PHE A 41 8.59 -9.51 20.42
CA PHE A 41 8.30 -8.17 19.87
C PHE A 41 7.12 -7.48 20.55
N SER A 42 6.44 -8.14 21.49
CA SER A 42 5.34 -7.54 22.27
C SER A 42 5.77 -6.25 22.99
N ASP A 43 7.06 -6.15 23.33
CA ASP A 43 7.65 -4.98 23.98
C ASP A 43 7.94 -3.82 23.00
N LYS A 44 7.90 -4.07 21.69
CA LYS A 44 8.05 -3.01 20.67
C LYS A 44 6.70 -2.36 20.39
N LYS A 45 6.29 -1.48 21.29
CA LYS A 45 5.09 -0.67 21.09
C LYS A 45 5.18 0.10 19.78
N PRO A 46 4.05 0.25 19.05
CA PRO A 46 4.00 1.12 17.89
C PRO A 46 4.48 2.53 18.26
N ILE A 47 5.33 3.11 17.43
CA ILE A 47 5.93 4.43 17.65
C ILE A 47 5.02 5.47 16.98
N PRO A 48 4.46 6.44 17.72
CA PRO A 48 3.69 7.51 17.10
C PRO A 48 4.60 8.33 16.19
N ILE A 49 4.08 8.69 15.01
CA ILE A 49 4.75 9.63 14.12
C ILE A 49 4.24 11.05 14.42
N ASP A 50 5.12 12.03 14.32
CA ASP A 50 4.79 13.45 14.57
C ASP A 50 4.10 14.05 13.33
N ILE A 51 2.85 13.65 13.09
CA ILE A 51 2.00 14.18 12.01
C ILE A 51 0.61 14.44 12.61
N ASP A 52 0.08 15.63 12.32
CA ASP A 52 -1.29 15.98 12.71
C ASP A 52 -2.29 14.92 12.19
N PRO A 53 -3.16 14.38 13.07
CA PRO A 53 -4.18 13.40 12.69
C PRO A 53 -5.09 13.87 11.54
N GLN A 54 -5.35 15.18 11.42
CA GLN A 54 -6.11 15.74 10.31
C GLN A 54 -5.39 15.57 8.97
N ASN A 55 -4.07 15.70 8.95
CA ASN A 55 -3.26 15.46 7.75
C ASN A 55 -3.25 13.97 7.37
N ILE A 56 -3.19 13.07 8.34
CA ILE A 56 -3.32 11.62 8.08
C ILE A 56 -4.68 11.32 7.47
N GLN A 57 -5.76 11.88 8.00
CA GLN A 57 -7.09 11.68 7.45
C GLN A 57 -7.22 12.27 6.04
N LEU A 58 -6.62 13.43 5.78
CA LEU A 58 -6.58 14.02 4.44
C LEU A 58 -5.87 13.10 3.42
N ILE A 59 -4.74 12.51 3.82
CA ILE A 59 -4.02 11.53 3.00
C ILE A 59 -4.89 10.29 2.75
N LYS A 60 -5.54 9.72 3.77
CA LYS A 60 -6.45 8.58 3.63
C LYS A 60 -7.58 8.87 2.65
N ASN A 61 -8.19 10.05 2.74
CA ASN A 61 -9.23 10.49 1.81
C ASN A 61 -8.71 10.60 0.37
N GLY A 62 -7.49 11.10 0.18
CA GLY A 62 -6.84 11.13 -1.13
C GLY A 62 -6.60 9.72 -1.68
N LEU A 63 -6.09 8.81 -0.87
CA LEU A 63 -5.86 7.41 -1.24
C LEU A 63 -7.18 6.67 -1.56
N ARG A 64 -8.27 7.04 -0.87
CA ARG A 64 -9.60 6.51 -1.16
C ARG A 64 -10.08 6.95 -2.55
N LYS A 65 -9.91 8.22 -2.90
CA LYS A 65 -10.28 8.77 -4.22
C LYS A 65 -9.53 8.13 -5.38
N VAL A 66 -8.27 7.73 -5.19
CA VAL A 66 -7.51 6.98 -6.22
C VAL A 66 -8.25 5.69 -6.64
N VAL A 67 -8.89 5.03 -5.70
CA VAL A 67 -9.62 3.76 -5.91
C VAL A 67 -11.09 3.99 -6.32
N GLU A 68 -11.69 5.10 -5.92
CA GLU A 68 -13.08 5.42 -6.30
C GLU A 68 -13.20 5.92 -7.74
N SER A 69 -12.30 6.80 -8.16
CA SER A 69 -12.42 7.49 -9.44
C SER A 69 -11.08 7.79 -10.14
N GLY A 70 -9.96 7.30 -9.58
CA GLY A 70 -8.62 7.55 -10.10
C GLY A 70 -7.99 6.32 -10.76
N THR A 71 -6.65 6.32 -10.80
CA THR A 71 -5.83 5.28 -11.46
C THR A 71 -5.93 3.90 -10.81
N GLY A 72 -6.54 3.79 -9.63
CA GLY A 72 -6.73 2.55 -8.88
C GLY A 72 -8.12 1.94 -8.99
N VAL A 73 -9.03 2.49 -9.80
CA VAL A 73 -10.45 2.08 -9.83
C VAL A 73 -10.63 0.59 -10.15
N SER A 74 -9.77 0.00 -10.97
CA SER A 74 -9.86 -1.40 -11.37
C SER A 74 -9.58 -2.42 -10.26
N ILE A 75 -9.14 -1.97 -9.07
CA ILE A 75 -8.99 -2.84 -7.90
C ILE A 75 -10.32 -3.51 -7.50
N ASN A 76 -11.44 -2.84 -7.76
CA ASN A 76 -12.79 -3.29 -7.41
C ASN A 76 -13.37 -4.27 -8.46
N TYR A 77 -12.73 -4.45 -9.63
CA TYR A 77 -13.30 -5.24 -10.72
C TYR A 77 -13.28 -6.73 -10.41
N GLY A 78 -14.46 -7.36 -10.50
CA GLY A 78 -14.62 -8.81 -10.31
C GLY A 78 -14.46 -9.28 -8.86
N VAL A 79 -14.51 -8.36 -7.88
CA VAL A 79 -14.51 -8.71 -6.45
C VAL A 79 -15.81 -8.21 -5.82
N SER A 80 -16.70 -9.15 -5.47
CA SER A 80 -17.97 -8.82 -4.83
C SER A 80 -17.77 -8.53 -3.35
N ASN A 81 -18.51 -7.55 -2.82
CA ASN A 81 -18.54 -7.22 -1.39
C ASN A 81 -17.16 -6.89 -0.77
N LEU A 82 -16.23 -6.42 -1.59
CA LEU A 82 -14.94 -5.97 -1.09
C LEU A 82 -15.14 -4.76 -0.16
N PRO A 83 -14.64 -4.80 1.08
CA PRO A 83 -14.66 -3.63 1.95
C PRO A 83 -13.93 -2.45 1.30
N PRO A 84 -14.28 -1.19 1.65
CA PRO A 84 -13.66 -0.02 1.05
C PRO A 84 -12.13 -0.10 1.06
N VAL A 85 -11.51 0.08 -0.11
CA VAL A 85 -10.06 0.05 -0.32
C VAL A 85 -9.55 1.48 -0.45
N SER A 86 -8.41 1.78 0.14
CA SER A 86 -7.59 2.96 -0.15
C SER A 86 -6.26 2.53 -0.74
N GLY A 87 -5.73 3.24 -1.74
CA GLY A 87 -4.47 2.82 -2.36
C GLY A 87 -3.84 3.86 -3.26
N LYS A 88 -2.67 3.53 -3.80
CA LYS A 88 -1.90 4.37 -4.72
C LYS A 88 -1.14 3.51 -5.72
N THR A 89 -1.25 3.87 -6.99
CA THR A 89 -0.40 3.38 -8.08
C THR A 89 0.92 4.13 -8.11
N GLY A 90 2.00 3.48 -8.47
CA GLY A 90 3.30 4.09 -8.72
C GLY A 90 3.95 3.50 -9.95
N THR A 91 4.71 4.31 -10.65
CA THR A 91 5.60 3.92 -11.74
C THR A 91 6.94 4.58 -11.47
N ALA A 92 7.99 3.78 -11.35
CA ALA A 92 9.35 4.28 -11.24
C ALA A 92 10.08 3.98 -12.56
N GLU A 93 10.49 5.02 -13.24
CA GLU A 93 11.21 4.92 -14.51
C GLU A 93 12.66 4.50 -14.25
N ASP A 94 13.22 3.64 -15.11
CA ASP A 94 14.60 3.15 -14.99
C ASP A 94 15.64 4.20 -15.43
N GLY A 95 15.22 5.33 -15.97
CA GLY A 95 16.13 6.48 -16.31
C GLY A 95 17.07 6.28 -17.51
N GLU A 96 17.31 5.04 -17.93
CA GLU A 96 18.22 4.68 -19.04
C GLU A 96 17.46 4.12 -20.26
N GLY A 97 16.13 4.37 -20.35
CA GLY A 97 15.30 3.85 -21.43
C GLY A 97 14.95 2.37 -21.27
N GLY A 98 15.13 1.83 -20.07
CA GLY A 98 14.72 0.48 -19.68
C GLY A 98 13.21 0.35 -19.40
N LEU A 99 12.83 -0.80 -18.86
CA LEU A 99 11.45 -1.06 -18.46
C LEU A 99 11.19 -0.48 -17.07
N ASP A 100 9.99 0.06 -16.87
CA ASP A 100 9.57 0.68 -15.62
C ASP A 100 9.40 -0.32 -14.48
N HIS A 101 9.40 0.19 -13.26
CA HIS A 101 9.01 -0.56 -12.07
C HIS A 101 7.60 -0.17 -11.67
N ALA A 102 6.70 -1.15 -11.68
CA ALA A 102 5.30 -0.97 -11.35
C ALA A 102 5.05 -1.21 -9.85
N TRP A 103 4.37 -0.27 -9.19
CA TRP A 103 4.00 -0.33 -7.77
C TRP A 103 2.50 -0.15 -7.59
N PHE A 104 1.94 -0.90 -6.67
CA PHE A 104 0.62 -0.62 -6.12
C PHE A 104 0.61 -0.93 -4.63
N VAL A 105 0.13 0.02 -3.85
CA VAL A 105 -0.05 -0.16 -2.40
C VAL A 105 -1.50 0.09 -2.07
N CYS A 106 -2.10 -0.78 -1.28
CA CYS A 106 -3.45 -0.57 -0.79
C CYS A 106 -3.66 -1.15 0.60
N PHE A 107 -4.69 -0.65 1.27
CA PHE A 107 -5.15 -1.19 2.55
C PHE A 107 -6.68 -1.21 2.60
N THR A 108 -7.22 -2.15 3.36
CA THR A 108 -8.65 -2.40 3.48
C THR A 108 -8.99 -3.00 4.86
N PRO A 109 -10.16 -2.71 5.46
CA PRO A 109 -11.05 -1.59 5.16
C PRO A 109 -10.36 -0.23 5.31
N SER A 110 -10.79 0.78 4.55
CA SER A 110 -10.15 2.10 4.55
C SER A 110 -10.11 2.78 5.91
N GLU A 111 -11.14 2.61 6.73
CA GLU A 111 -11.24 3.25 8.04
C GLU A 111 -10.51 2.47 9.13
N LYS A 112 -10.75 1.17 9.23
CA LYS A 112 -10.13 0.27 10.21
C LYS A 112 -9.40 -0.83 9.47
N SER A 113 -8.20 -0.53 9.03
CA SER A 113 -7.41 -1.40 8.16
C SER A 113 -6.99 -2.70 8.85
N GLU A 114 -7.27 -3.82 8.20
CA GLU A 114 -6.92 -5.17 8.65
C GLU A 114 -5.87 -5.81 7.75
N LEU A 115 -5.84 -5.39 6.48
CA LEU A 115 -4.88 -5.88 5.49
C LEU A 115 -4.23 -4.69 4.78
N LEU A 116 -2.93 -4.78 4.59
CA LEU A 116 -2.15 -3.90 3.71
C LEU A 116 -1.42 -4.78 2.69
N VAL A 117 -1.51 -4.41 1.42
CA VAL A 117 -0.85 -5.09 0.31
C VAL A 117 0.11 -4.11 -0.37
N VAL A 118 1.35 -4.55 -0.57
CA VAL A 118 2.32 -3.90 -1.45
C VAL A 118 2.62 -4.86 -2.59
N ALA A 119 2.24 -4.50 -3.79
CA ALA A 119 2.58 -5.22 -5.00
C ALA A 119 3.66 -4.46 -5.77
N PHE A 120 4.69 -5.17 -6.17
CA PHE A 120 5.82 -4.66 -6.93
C PHE A 120 6.13 -5.59 -8.09
N ALA A 121 6.24 -5.05 -9.29
CA ALA A 121 6.69 -5.76 -10.47
C ALA A 121 7.84 -5.01 -11.09
N GLN A 122 8.99 -5.67 -11.15
CA GLN A 122 10.22 -5.11 -11.67
C GLN A 122 10.30 -5.26 -13.18
N ASN A 123 10.83 -4.25 -13.86
CA ASN A 123 11.11 -4.25 -15.30
C ASN A 123 9.89 -4.66 -16.14
N THR A 124 8.81 -3.89 -16.02
CA THR A 124 7.54 -4.15 -16.73
C THR A 124 7.26 -3.06 -17.76
N PRO A 125 6.67 -3.41 -18.91
CA PRO A 125 6.20 -2.42 -19.89
C PRO A 125 4.90 -1.79 -19.40
N GLY A 126 4.97 -0.72 -18.63
CA GLY A 126 3.81 -0.02 -18.10
C GLY A 126 3.77 0.05 -16.58
N GLY A 127 2.91 0.94 -16.08
CA GLY A 127 2.93 1.34 -14.69
C GLY A 127 2.13 0.46 -13.73
N GLY A 128 1.99 0.96 -12.50
CA GLY A 128 1.36 0.27 -11.40
C GLY A 128 -0.08 -0.16 -11.61
N SER A 129 -0.86 0.58 -12.41
CA SER A 129 -2.27 0.21 -12.73
C SER A 129 -2.36 -1.01 -13.65
N VAL A 130 -1.34 -1.26 -14.47
CA VAL A 130 -1.33 -2.35 -15.46
C VAL A 130 -0.81 -3.67 -14.87
N HIS A 131 0.23 -3.61 -14.05
CA HIS A 131 0.90 -4.81 -13.55
C HIS A 131 0.73 -5.03 -12.05
N ALA A 132 1.04 -4.05 -11.21
CA ALA A 132 1.02 -4.23 -9.76
C ALA A 132 -0.40 -4.27 -9.17
N LEU A 133 -1.33 -3.47 -9.69
CA LEU A 133 -2.70 -3.43 -9.20
C LEU A 133 -3.45 -4.76 -9.40
N PRO A 134 -3.39 -5.44 -10.58
CA PRO A 134 -4.01 -6.75 -10.73
C PRO A 134 -3.49 -7.79 -9.74
N MET A 135 -2.19 -7.77 -9.42
CA MET A 135 -1.62 -8.65 -8.39
C MET A 135 -2.26 -8.40 -7.02
N ALA A 136 -2.36 -7.13 -6.62
CA ALA A 136 -3.01 -6.77 -5.36
C ALA A 136 -4.50 -7.16 -5.34
N ARG A 137 -5.21 -7.01 -6.46
CA ARG A 137 -6.62 -7.41 -6.59
C ARG A 137 -6.83 -8.89 -6.33
N GLU A 138 -6.00 -9.77 -6.87
CA GLU A 138 -6.11 -11.20 -6.62
C GLU A 138 -5.86 -11.54 -5.14
N ILE A 139 -4.92 -10.87 -4.48
CA ILE A 139 -4.71 -11.02 -3.04
C ILE A 139 -5.95 -10.59 -2.24
N LEU A 140 -6.54 -9.43 -2.58
CA LEU A 140 -7.76 -8.93 -1.92
C LEU A 140 -8.94 -9.87 -2.13
N LYS A 141 -9.08 -10.46 -3.32
CA LYS A 141 -10.11 -11.44 -3.62
C LYS A 141 -10.01 -12.66 -2.70
N VAL A 142 -8.84 -13.29 -2.65
CA VAL A 142 -8.61 -14.46 -1.78
C VAL A 142 -8.81 -14.12 -0.30
N TRP A 143 -8.37 -12.94 0.14
CA TRP A 143 -8.57 -12.50 1.52
C TRP A 143 -10.06 -12.30 1.85
N ASN A 144 -10.81 -11.69 0.95
CA ASN A 144 -12.24 -11.43 1.13
C ASN A 144 -13.08 -12.70 1.14
N GLU A 145 -12.71 -13.71 0.36
CA GLU A 145 -13.37 -15.03 0.34
C GLU A 145 -13.17 -15.86 1.63
N LYS A 146 -12.12 -15.53 2.40
CA LYS A 146 -11.79 -16.23 3.65
C LYS A 146 -12.35 -15.56 4.92
N LYS A 147 -13.08 -14.47 4.77
CA LYS A 147 -13.74 -13.75 5.85
C LYS A 147 -15.15 -14.26 6.08
#